data_3bd2792f5ab7143472b1ccc47f9f01e1
#
_entry.id   3bd2792f5ab7143472b1ccc47f9f01e1
#
_cell.length_a   1.000
_cell.length_b   1.000
_cell.length_c   1.000
_cell.angle_alpha   90.00
_cell.angle_beta   90.00
_cell.angle_gamma   90.00
#
_symmetry.space_group_name_H-M   'P 1'
#
loop_
_entity.id
_entity.type
_entity.pdbx_description
1 polymer ?
#
loop_
_entity_poly.entity_id
_entity_poly.type
_entity_poly.pdbx_seq_one_letter_code
_entity_poly.pdbx_strand_id
1 'polypeptide(L)'
;MKNNKALKYITKIAVLSAVASVLMLFEIPLWFAPSFYELDFSELPILIGGFALGPIAAVLMELIKNLLNLLMNGTDTAFVGEFANFVTGCAFVLPATLIYKYKKSLKAAIWGLVASTLSLVCVGALINYFVLIPAFSSLYGMPIDAIVAMGTKVNAAITDLRSLIIFAVMPFNLLKAAACSVLTLLLYKRLSRILHI
;
A
#
# COMPACT_ATOMS: atom_id res chain seq x y z
N MET A 1 18.82 16.62 26.24
CA MET A 1 17.70 17.04 25.38
C MET A 1 17.66 16.38 23.99
N LYS A 2 18.80 16.08 23.32
CA LYS A 2 18.82 15.37 22.01
C LYS A 2 18.19 13.96 22.09
N ASN A 3 18.47 13.19 23.13
CA ASN A 3 17.95 11.82 23.31
C ASN A 3 16.40 11.74 23.35
N ASN A 4 15.73 12.71 23.95
CA ASN A 4 14.27 12.70 24.06
C ASN A 4 13.56 12.92 22.71
N LYS A 5 14.18 13.66 21.76
CA LYS A 5 13.61 13.86 20.42
C LYS A 5 13.75 12.61 19.57
N ALA A 6 14.90 11.95 19.60
CA ALA A 6 15.14 10.69 18.89
C ALA A 6 14.20 9.59 19.41
N LEU A 7 14.06 9.46 20.74
CA LEU A 7 13.16 8.50 21.35
C LEU A 7 11.71 8.72 20.91
N LYS A 8 11.21 9.96 20.94
CA LYS A 8 9.85 10.31 20.48
C LYS A 8 9.65 9.97 19.00
N TYR A 9 10.66 10.20 18.15
CA TYR A 9 10.60 9.89 16.72
C TYR A 9 10.48 8.37 16.49
N ILE A 10 11.33 7.58 17.14
CA ILE A 10 11.34 6.11 17.04
C ILE A 10 10.02 5.53 17.59
N THR A 11 9.54 6.03 18.73
CA THR A 11 8.27 5.58 19.31
C THR A 11 7.09 5.84 18.38
N LYS A 12 7.03 7.00 17.71
CA LYS A 12 5.97 7.28 16.72
C LYS A 12 6.01 6.32 15.54
N ILE A 13 7.20 6.04 15.00
CA ILE A 13 7.36 5.05 13.92
C ILE A 13 6.87 3.68 14.39
N ALA A 14 7.33 3.21 15.55
CA ALA A 14 6.97 1.90 16.08
C ALA A 14 5.45 1.75 16.27
N VAL A 15 4.81 2.75 16.91
CA VAL A 15 3.35 2.72 17.17
C VAL A 15 2.56 2.74 15.86
N LEU A 16 2.92 3.63 14.92
CA LEU A 16 2.21 3.71 13.63
C LEU A 16 2.40 2.48 12.77
N SER A 17 3.60 1.87 12.79
CA SER A 17 3.85 0.61 12.10
C SER A 17 3.05 -0.54 12.72
N ALA A 18 2.95 -0.61 14.04
CA ALA A 18 2.15 -1.61 14.73
C ALA A 18 0.65 -1.47 14.40
N VAL A 19 0.13 -0.24 14.40
CA VAL A 19 -1.26 0.03 13.98
C VAL A 19 -1.47 -0.36 12.52
N ALA A 20 -0.51 -0.04 11.62
CA ALA A 20 -0.58 -0.41 10.22
C ALA A 20 -0.60 -1.94 10.04
N SER A 21 0.26 -2.67 10.76
CA SER A 21 0.29 -4.13 10.72
C SER A 21 -1.02 -4.76 11.20
N VAL A 22 -1.62 -4.21 12.26
CA VAL A 22 -2.93 -4.67 12.74
C VAL A 22 -4.03 -4.40 11.71
N LEU A 23 -4.02 -3.22 11.06
CA LEU A 23 -5.00 -2.90 10.01
C LEU A 23 -4.82 -3.79 8.76
N MET A 24 -3.62 -4.25 8.49
CA MET A 24 -3.32 -5.19 7.41
C MET A 24 -3.94 -6.58 7.62
N LEU A 25 -4.28 -6.96 8.86
CA LEU A 25 -4.99 -8.21 9.16
C LEU A 25 -6.49 -8.16 8.81
N PHE A 26 -7.05 -6.95 8.62
CA PHE A 26 -8.44 -6.76 8.25
C PHE A 26 -8.56 -6.56 6.75
N GLU A 27 -8.57 -7.66 6.04
CA GLU A 27 -8.64 -7.75 4.59
C GLU A 27 -10.10 -7.85 4.14
N ILE A 28 -10.48 -7.04 3.16
CA ILE A 28 -11.84 -6.97 2.61
C ILE A 28 -11.80 -7.41 1.15
N PRO A 29 -12.33 -8.59 0.82
CA PRO A 29 -12.42 -9.04 -0.57
C PRO A 29 -13.37 -8.14 -1.35
N LEU A 30 -13.01 -7.82 -2.60
CA LEU A 30 -13.81 -6.98 -3.48
C LEU A 30 -14.48 -7.82 -4.56
N TRP A 31 -15.77 -7.60 -4.76
CA TRP A 31 -16.60 -8.38 -5.69
C TRP A 31 -16.20 -8.27 -7.17
N PHE A 32 -15.46 -7.23 -7.57
CA PHE A 32 -15.02 -6.99 -8.95
C PHE A 32 -13.56 -7.41 -9.21
N ALA A 33 -12.84 -7.85 -8.19
CA ALA A 33 -11.45 -8.29 -8.29
C ALA A 33 -11.35 -9.80 -7.97
N PRO A 34 -10.36 -10.51 -8.52
CA PRO A 34 -10.05 -11.86 -8.08
C PRO A 34 -9.82 -11.93 -6.57
N SER A 35 -10.20 -13.04 -5.93
CA SER A 35 -10.23 -13.22 -4.48
C SER A 35 -8.88 -13.03 -3.75
N PHE A 36 -7.77 -13.07 -4.48
CA PHE A 36 -6.44 -12.81 -3.93
C PHE A 36 -6.06 -11.31 -3.88
N TYR A 37 -6.96 -10.41 -4.34
CA TYR A 37 -6.83 -8.97 -4.16
C TYR A 37 -7.77 -8.52 -3.04
N GLU A 38 -7.21 -8.25 -1.89
CA GLU A 38 -7.94 -7.85 -0.70
C GLU A 38 -7.59 -6.43 -0.29
N LEU A 39 -8.63 -5.65 -0.02
CA LEU A 39 -8.50 -4.25 0.38
C LEU A 39 -8.20 -4.20 1.88
N ASP A 40 -7.12 -3.53 2.24
CA ASP A 40 -6.80 -3.14 3.61
C ASP A 40 -6.52 -1.63 3.73
N PHE A 41 -6.51 -1.13 4.96
CA PHE A 41 -6.25 0.27 5.27
C PHE A 41 -4.90 0.49 5.97
N SER A 42 -3.96 -0.43 5.85
CA SER A 42 -2.64 -0.36 6.50
C SER A 42 -1.80 0.85 6.06
N GLU A 43 -2.02 1.34 4.85
CA GLU A 43 -1.33 2.52 4.32
C GLU A 43 -1.75 3.83 5.01
N LEU A 44 -2.91 3.86 5.66
CA LEU A 44 -3.45 5.07 6.29
C LEU A 44 -2.56 5.59 7.44
N PRO A 45 -2.17 4.78 8.44
CA PRO A 45 -1.24 5.23 9.49
C PRO A 45 0.12 5.65 8.93
N ILE A 46 0.57 5.00 7.86
CA ILE A 46 1.88 5.27 7.25
C ILE A 46 1.86 6.60 6.51
N LEU A 47 0.82 6.91 5.74
CA LEU A 47 0.64 8.23 5.12
C LEU A 47 0.60 9.34 6.16
N ILE A 48 -0.16 9.16 7.25
CA ILE A 48 -0.25 10.12 8.34
C ILE A 48 1.12 10.32 9.00
N GLY A 49 1.80 9.22 9.33
CA GLY A 49 3.15 9.25 9.88
C GLY A 49 4.16 9.87 8.93
N GLY A 50 4.07 9.57 7.65
CA GLY A 50 4.92 10.13 6.61
C GLY A 50 4.75 11.64 6.42
N PHE A 51 3.51 12.15 6.52
CA PHE A 51 3.27 13.60 6.54
C PHE A 51 3.84 14.27 7.79
N ALA A 52 3.79 13.61 8.93
CA ALA A 52 4.30 14.16 10.19
C ALA A 52 5.83 14.06 10.34
N LEU A 53 6.41 12.92 9.96
CA LEU A 53 7.80 12.53 10.23
C LEU A 53 8.70 12.56 8.99
N GLY A 54 8.10 12.61 7.80
CA GLY A 54 8.79 12.67 6.51
C GLY A 54 8.93 11.32 5.79
N PRO A 55 9.43 11.35 4.54
CA PRO A 55 9.42 10.18 3.64
C PRO A 55 10.28 9.01 4.13
N ILE A 56 11.41 9.26 4.80
CA ILE A 56 12.26 8.20 5.36
C ILE A 56 11.48 7.41 6.43
N ALA A 57 10.74 8.12 7.30
CA ALA A 57 9.89 7.47 8.29
C ALA A 57 8.80 6.63 7.63
N ALA A 58 8.21 7.10 6.53
CA ALA A 58 7.20 6.35 5.78
C ALA A 58 7.77 5.02 5.25
N VAL A 59 8.95 5.03 4.63
CA VAL A 59 9.62 3.81 4.15
C VAL A 59 9.96 2.85 5.29
N LEU A 60 10.45 3.37 6.42
CA LEU A 60 10.73 2.55 7.61
C LEU A 60 9.44 1.92 8.16
N MET A 61 8.34 2.67 8.21
CA MET A 61 7.05 2.14 8.65
C MET A 61 6.52 1.06 7.69
N GLU A 62 6.67 1.25 6.37
CA GLU A 62 6.34 0.22 5.38
C GLU A 62 7.14 -1.07 5.60
N LEU A 63 8.45 -0.95 5.81
CA LEU A 63 9.30 -2.09 6.07
C LEU A 63 8.87 -2.82 7.36
N ILE A 64 8.68 -2.08 8.44
CA ILE A 64 8.29 -2.65 9.74
C ILE A 64 6.90 -3.30 9.65
N LYS A 65 5.93 -2.65 8.99
CA LYS A 65 4.59 -3.20 8.74
C LYS A 65 4.66 -4.57 8.06
N ASN A 66 5.42 -4.67 6.96
CA ASN A 66 5.57 -5.91 6.21
C ASN A 66 6.30 -7.01 7.02
N LEU A 67 7.33 -6.64 7.77
CA LEU A 67 8.03 -7.58 8.66
C LEU A 67 7.12 -8.08 9.79
N LEU A 68 6.34 -7.21 10.40
CA LEU A 68 5.38 -7.61 11.44
C LEU A 68 4.27 -8.49 10.87
N ASN A 69 3.74 -8.17 9.69
CA ASN A 69 2.76 -9.02 9.01
C ASN A 69 3.32 -10.41 8.71
N LEU A 70 4.56 -10.47 8.21
CA LEU A 70 5.26 -11.73 7.98
C LEU A 70 5.42 -12.57 9.25
N LEU A 71 5.68 -11.94 10.39
CA LEU A 71 5.80 -12.63 11.68
C LEU A 71 4.45 -13.13 12.22
N MET A 72 3.35 -12.43 11.91
CA MET A 72 2.01 -12.78 12.39
C MET A 72 1.32 -13.81 11.51
N ASN A 73 1.38 -13.65 10.20
CA ASN A 73 0.68 -14.47 9.21
C ASN A 73 1.56 -15.53 8.53
N GLY A 74 2.90 -15.39 8.63
CA GLY A 74 3.80 -16.17 7.81
C GLY A 74 3.83 -15.70 6.35
N THR A 75 4.32 -16.55 5.45
CA THR A 75 4.30 -16.30 4.01
C THR A 75 3.75 -17.50 3.26
N ASP A 76 2.76 -17.25 2.42
CA ASP A 76 2.22 -18.25 1.48
C ASP A 76 2.86 -18.09 0.08
N THR A 77 3.59 -17.00 -0.14
CA THR A 77 4.08 -16.57 -1.45
C THR A 77 5.61 -16.66 -1.58
N ALA A 78 6.27 -17.37 -0.68
CA ALA A 78 7.73 -17.45 -0.60
C ALA A 78 8.40 -16.05 -0.65
N PHE A 79 7.86 -15.10 0.11
CA PHE A 79 8.28 -13.69 0.24
C PHE A 79 8.03 -12.79 -0.97
N VAL A 80 7.50 -13.30 -2.08
CA VAL A 80 7.24 -12.48 -3.28
C VAL A 80 6.08 -11.52 -3.06
N GLY A 81 5.04 -11.95 -2.35
CA GLY A 81 3.89 -11.12 -1.99
C GLY A 81 4.28 -9.98 -1.05
N GLU A 82 5.06 -10.27 -0.02
CA GLU A 82 5.53 -9.28 0.95
C GLU A 82 6.47 -8.25 0.29
N PHE A 83 7.35 -8.72 -0.60
CA PHE A 83 8.18 -7.82 -1.40
C PHE A 83 7.35 -6.91 -2.30
N ALA A 84 6.38 -7.48 -3.01
CA ALA A 84 5.46 -6.71 -3.85
C ALA A 84 4.65 -5.69 -3.04
N ASN A 85 4.16 -6.07 -1.85
CA ASN A 85 3.46 -5.18 -0.94
C ASN A 85 4.36 -4.04 -0.47
N PHE A 86 5.60 -4.33 -0.07
CA PHE A 86 6.57 -3.30 0.32
C PHE A 86 6.85 -2.30 -0.81
N VAL A 87 7.10 -2.79 -2.04
CA VAL A 87 7.39 -1.92 -3.19
C VAL A 87 6.18 -1.08 -3.58
N THR A 88 4.98 -1.67 -3.63
CA THR A 88 3.75 -0.95 -3.95
C THR A 88 3.35 0.04 -2.84
N GLY A 89 3.53 -0.33 -1.57
CA GLY A 89 3.36 0.55 -0.43
C GLY A 89 4.31 1.76 -0.50
N CYS A 90 5.59 1.53 -0.73
CA CYS A 90 6.57 2.62 -0.96
C CYS A 90 6.18 3.50 -2.16
N ALA A 91 5.73 2.90 -3.27
CA ALA A 91 5.26 3.64 -4.45
C ALA A 91 4.05 4.52 -4.14
N PHE A 92 3.21 4.11 -3.19
CA PHE A 92 2.07 4.91 -2.74
C PHE A 92 2.48 6.01 -1.75
N VAL A 93 3.28 5.71 -0.73
CA VAL A 93 3.54 6.69 0.34
C VAL A 93 4.62 7.71 -0.01
N LEU A 94 5.60 7.35 -0.85
CA LEU A 94 6.73 8.23 -1.16
C LEU A 94 6.34 9.52 -1.90
N PRO A 95 5.58 9.51 -3.00
CA PRO A 95 5.24 10.74 -3.71
C PRO A 95 4.47 11.73 -2.82
N ALA A 96 3.49 11.24 -2.03
CA ALA A 96 2.73 12.08 -1.12
C ALA A 96 3.62 12.75 -0.07
N THR A 97 4.47 11.96 0.58
CA THR A 97 5.32 12.44 1.68
C THR A 97 6.46 13.32 1.19
N LEU A 98 7.00 13.07 -0.01
CA LEU A 98 8.00 13.91 -0.64
C LEU A 98 7.42 15.28 -1.02
N ILE A 99 6.28 15.32 -1.73
CA ILE A 99 5.63 16.58 -2.13
C ILE A 99 5.25 17.39 -0.88
N TYR A 100 4.69 16.73 0.13
CA TYR A 100 4.31 17.39 1.38
C TYR A 100 5.50 17.91 2.18
N LYS A 101 6.65 17.22 2.15
CA LYS A 101 7.89 17.65 2.81
C LYS A 101 8.36 19.02 2.32
N TYR A 102 8.27 19.29 1.02
CA TYR A 102 8.70 20.56 0.43
C TYR A 102 7.74 21.72 0.70
N LYS A 103 6.43 21.43 0.79
CA LYS A 103 5.42 22.47 0.95
C LYS A 103 4.28 21.98 1.85
N LYS A 104 4.43 22.19 3.16
CA LYS A 104 3.47 21.75 4.20
C LYS A 104 2.14 22.50 4.10
N SER A 105 1.31 22.16 3.13
CA SER A 105 -0.01 22.75 2.90
C SER A 105 -1.03 21.69 2.50
N LEU A 106 -2.31 21.98 2.71
CA LEU A 106 -3.39 21.09 2.28
C LEU A 106 -3.36 20.83 0.76
N LYS A 107 -3.04 21.86 -0.03
CA LYS A 107 -2.88 21.70 -1.49
C LYS A 107 -1.77 20.71 -1.84
N ALA A 108 -0.62 20.81 -1.16
CA ALA A 108 0.49 19.88 -1.36
C ALA A 108 0.14 18.45 -0.91
N ALA A 109 -0.62 18.28 0.17
CA ALA A 109 -1.14 16.97 0.57
C ALA A 109 -2.05 16.37 -0.51
N ILE A 110 -3.00 17.14 -1.06
CA ILE A 110 -3.90 16.67 -2.11
C ILE A 110 -3.12 16.28 -3.38
N TRP A 111 -2.26 17.16 -3.90
CA TRP A 111 -1.46 16.84 -5.09
C TRP A 111 -0.49 15.67 -4.84
N GLY A 112 0.05 15.58 -3.63
CA GLY A 112 0.87 14.45 -3.22
C GLY A 112 0.10 13.14 -3.27
N LEU A 113 -1.12 13.10 -2.76
CA LEU A 113 -1.97 11.91 -2.77
C LEU A 113 -2.44 11.55 -4.20
N VAL A 114 -2.71 12.54 -5.06
CA VAL A 114 -2.97 12.28 -6.49
C VAL A 114 -1.76 11.64 -7.17
N ALA A 115 -0.58 12.20 -6.99
CA ALA A 115 0.66 11.62 -7.52
C ALA A 115 0.93 10.21 -6.98
N SER A 116 0.66 9.99 -5.69
CA SER A 116 0.76 8.68 -5.03
C SER A 116 -0.21 7.66 -5.62
N THR A 117 -1.44 8.06 -5.87
CA THR A 117 -2.47 7.21 -6.49
C THR A 117 -2.02 6.77 -7.88
N LEU A 118 -1.54 7.70 -8.71
CA LEU A 118 -1.01 7.36 -10.04
C LEU A 118 0.22 6.45 -9.95
N SER A 119 1.13 6.73 -9.02
CA SER A 119 2.31 5.91 -8.78
C SER A 119 1.94 4.48 -8.38
N LEU A 120 1.01 4.30 -7.43
CA LEU A 120 0.55 2.98 -7.01
C LEU A 120 -0.10 2.20 -8.16
N VAL A 121 -0.97 2.84 -8.96
CA VAL A 121 -1.62 2.19 -10.10
C VAL A 121 -0.57 1.73 -11.12
N CYS A 122 0.40 2.58 -11.47
CA CYS A 122 1.43 2.23 -12.43
C CYS A 122 2.39 1.15 -11.91
N VAL A 123 2.96 1.35 -10.71
CA VAL A 123 3.92 0.40 -10.11
C VAL A 123 3.21 -0.92 -9.78
N GLY A 124 1.99 -0.86 -9.26
CA GLY A 124 1.19 -2.05 -8.99
C GLY A 124 0.89 -2.86 -10.27
N ALA A 125 0.57 -2.18 -11.38
CA ALA A 125 0.39 -2.84 -12.67
C ALA A 125 1.68 -3.53 -13.14
N LEU A 126 2.82 -2.84 -13.05
CA LEU A 126 4.13 -3.40 -13.46
C LEU A 126 4.57 -4.57 -12.57
N ILE A 127 4.46 -4.43 -11.26
CA ILE A 127 4.84 -5.49 -10.30
C ILE A 127 3.97 -6.73 -10.53
N ASN A 128 2.65 -6.57 -10.69
CA ASN A 128 1.77 -7.69 -10.94
C ASN A 128 2.07 -8.38 -12.28
N TYR A 129 2.29 -7.59 -13.33
CA TYR A 129 2.55 -8.15 -14.68
C TYR A 129 3.87 -8.91 -14.77
N PHE A 130 4.94 -8.32 -14.22
CA PHE A 130 6.30 -8.85 -14.43
C PHE A 130 6.82 -9.73 -13.28
N VAL A 131 6.28 -9.59 -12.07
CA VAL A 131 6.81 -10.25 -10.88
C VAL A 131 5.78 -11.12 -10.20
N LEU A 132 4.67 -10.56 -9.72
CA LEU A 132 3.77 -11.25 -8.80
C LEU A 132 3.04 -12.41 -9.49
N ILE A 133 2.38 -12.18 -10.64
CA ILE A 133 1.62 -13.21 -11.34
C ILE A 133 2.53 -14.29 -11.92
N PRO A 134 3.66 -13.98 -12.59
CA PRO A 134 4.62 -15.01 -12.99
C PRO A 134 5.19 -15.82 -11.81
N ALA A 135 5.48 -15.17 -10.68
CA ALA A 135 5.96 -15.87 -9.50
C ALA A 135 4.89 -16.80 -8.92
N PHE A 136 3.64 -16.36 -8.82
CA PHE A 136 2.52 -17.20 -8.38
C PHE A 136 2.34 -18.41 -9.30
N SER A 137 2.39 -18.20 -10.63
CA SER A 137 2.33 -19.29 -11.59
C SER A 137 3.42 -20.34 -11.33
N SER A 138 4.64 -19.91 -11.08
CA SER A 138 5.76 -20.79 -10.78
C SER A 138 5.67 -21.50 -9.43
N LEU A 139 5.31 -20.75 -8.38
CA LEU A 139 5.27 -21.26 -6.98
C LEU A 139 4.15 -22.27 -6.76
N TYR A 140 2.97 -21.99 -7.33
CA TYR A 140 1.81 -22.87 -7.17
C TYR A 140 1.66 -23.91 -8.30
N GLY A 141 2.57 -23.91 -9.28
CA GLY A 141 2.46 -24.79 -10.46
C GLY A 141 1.19 -24.53 -11.28
N MET A 142 0.62 -23.33 -11.16
CA MET A 142 -0.64 -22.95 -11.81
C MET A 142 -0.32 -22.16 -13.08
N PRO A 143 -0.80 -22.60 -14.27
CA PRO A 143 -0.58 -21.82 -15.49
C PRO A 143 -1.22 -20.44 -15.40
N ILE A 144 -0.61 -19.44 -16.04
CA ILE A 144 -1.11 -18.05 -16.02
C ILE A 144 -2.56 -17.97 -16.48
N ASP A 145 -2.95 -18.78 -17.45
CA ASP A 145 -4.34 -18.85 -17.94
C ASP A 145 -5.34 -19.27 -16.85
N ALA A 146 -4.94 -20.10 -15.88
CA ALA A 146 -5.79 -20.44 -14.75
C ALA A 146 -5.96 -19.25 -13.80
N ILE A 147 -4.92 -18.43 -13.62
CA ILE A 147 -5.00 -17.18 -12.83
C ILE A 147 -5.90 -16.17 -13.54
N VAL A 148 -5.76 -16.02 -14.86
CA VAL A 148 -6.62 -15.18 -15.71
C VAL A 148 -8.08 -15.63 -15.61
N ALA A 149 -8.34 -16.95 -15.65
CA ALA A 149 -9.68 -17.52 -15.52
C ALA A 149 -10.38 -17.16 -14.19
N MET A 150 -9.63 -16.94 -13.12
CA MET A 150 -10.19 -16.39 -11.86
C MET A 150 -10.72 -14.96 -12.08
N GLY A 151 -10.01 -14.15 -12.86
CA GLY A 151 -10.45 -12.82 -13.25
C GLY A 151 -11.66 -12.85 -14.19
N THR A 152 -11.68 -13.77 -15.16
CA THR A 152 -12.80 -13.93 -16.10
C THR A 152 -14.12 -14.25 -15.39
N LYS A 153 -14.07 -14.97 -14.24
CA LYS A 153 -15.26 -15.28 -13.44
C LYS A 153 -15.94 -14.03 -12.86
N VAL A 154 -15.17 -12.98 -12.60
CA VAL A 154 -15.70 -11.72 -12.04
C VAL A 154 -15.95 -10.67 -13.13
N ASN A 155 -15.18 -10.71 -14.24
CA ASN A 155 -15.35 -9.80 -15.36
C ASN A 155 -15.01 -10.50 -16.68
N ALA A 156 -16.02 -10.73 -17.53
CA ALA A 156 -15.87 -11.40 -18.82
C ALA A 156 -14.95 -10.66 -19.82
N ALA A 157 -14.64 -9.38 -19.60
CA ALA A 157 -13.66 -8.64 -20.41
C ALA A 157 -12.21 -9.06 -20.13
N ILE A 158 -11.96 -9.85 -19.09
CA ILE A 158 -10.64 -10.38 -18.74
C ILE A 158 -10.44 -11.68 -19.51
N THR A 159 -9.60 -11.63 -20.54
CA THR A 159 -9.33 -12.72 -21.46
C THR A 159 -7.86 -13.16 -21.48
N ASP A 160 -6.97 -12.29 -21.00
CA ASP A 160 -5.53 -12.52 -20.96
C ASP A 160 -4.88 -11.78 -19.77
N LEU A 161 -3.57 -11.94 -19.59
CA LEU A 161 -2.84 -11.29 -18.52
C LEU A 161 -2.91 -9.75 -18.60
N ARG A 162 -2.90 -9.17 -19.81
CA ARG A 162 -2.98 -7.70 -19.96
C ARG A 162 -4.33 -7.18 -19.56
N SER A 163 -5.40 -7.82 -19.98
CA SER A 163 -6.77 -7.45 -19.59
C SER A 163 -7.01 -7.66 -18.10
N LEU A 164 -6.40 -8.68 -17.48
CA LEU A 164 -6.42 -8.84 -16.01
C LEU A 164 -5.79 -7.63 -15.30
N ILE A 165 -4.63 -7.16 -15.78
CA ILE A 165 -4.00 -5.97 -15.22
C ILE A 165 -4.89 -4.72 -15.37
N ILE A 166 -5.43 -4.50 -16.56
CA ILE A 166 -6.20 -3.29 -16.87
C ILE A 166 -7.57 -3.30 -16.17
N PHE A 167 -8.26 -4.43 -16.13
CA PHE A 167 -9.65 -4.49 -15.65
C PHE A 167 -9.80 -4.99 -14.21
N ALA A 168 -8.75 -5.55 -13.59
CA ALA A 168 -8.79 -5.94 -12.19
C ALA A 168 -7.72 -5.21 -11.36
N VAL A 169 -6.43 -5.31 -11.70
CA VAL A 169 -5.33 -4.79 -10.87
C VAL A 169 -5.34 -3.27 -10.78
N MET A 170 -5.46 -2.58 -11.93
CA MET A 170 -5.45 -1.10 -11.95
C MET A 170 -6.66 -0.51 -11.23
N PRO A 171 -7.93 -0.95 -11.48
CA PRO A 171 -9.08 -0.47 -10.73
C PRO A 171 -9.02 -0.78 -9.23
N PHE A 172 -8.51 -1.95 -8.85
CA PHE A 172 -8.29 -2.31 -7.47
C PHE A 172 -7.33 -1.33 -6.77
N ASN A 173 -6.15 -1.11 -7.35
CA ASN A 173 -5.16 -0.19 -6.78
C ASN A 173 -5.67 1.26 -6.77
N LEU A 174 -6.44 1.68 -7.78
CA LEU A 174 -7.07 2.99 -7.83
C LEU A 174 -8.06 3.17 -6.66
N LEU A 175 -8.92 2.18 -6.42
CA LEU A 175 -9.88 2.20 -5.33
C LEU A 175 -9.17 2.22 -3.96
N LYS A 176 -8.18 1.34 -3.75
CA LYS A 176 -7.37 1.28 -2.53
C LYS A 176 -6.71 2.63 -2.25
N ALA A 177 -6.04 3.20 -3.25
CA ALA A 177 -5.39 4.50 -3.13
C ALA A 177 -6.38 5.63 -2.85
N ALA A 178 -7.51 5.67 -3.57
CA ALA A 178 -8.54 6.70 -3.37
C ALA A 178 -9.14 6.62 -1.97
N ALA A 179 -9.51 5.44 -1.50
CA ALA A 179 -10.05 5.22 -0.16
C ALA A 179 -9.06 5.65 0.93
N CYS A 180 -7.80 5.19 0.88
CA CYS A 180 -6.76 5.60 1.81
C CYS A 180 -6.48 7.12 1.75
N SER A 181 -6.47 7.71 0.55
CA SER A 181 -6.25 9.14 0.37
C SER A 181 -7.35 9.99 0.99
N VAL A 182 -8.61 9.64 0.75
CA VAL A 182 -9.77 10.33 1.34
C VAL A 182 -9.74 10.24 2.86
N LEU A 183 -9.53 9.05 3.41
CA LEU A 183 -9.44 8.86 4.85
C LEU A 183 -8.25 9.63 5.44
N THR A 184 -7.11 9.64 4.77
CA THR A 184 -5.93 10.42 5.19
C THR A 184 -6.26 11.92 5.27
N LEU A 185 -6.94 12.48 4.26
CA LEU A 185 -7.32 13.89 4.25
C LEU A 185 -8.34 14.23 5.36
N LEU A 186 -9.31 13.34 5.61
CA LEU A 186 -10.29 13.53 6.69
C LEU A 186 -9.63 13.54 8.07
N LEU A 187 -8.68 12.63 8.28
CA LEU A 187 -7.98 12.50 9.55
C LEU A 187 -6.83 13.49 9.71
N TYR A 188 -6.27 13.99 8.61
CA TYR A 188 -5.10 14.87 8.58
C TYR A 188 -5.22 16.07 9.55
N LYS A 189 -6.35 16.78 9.53
CA LYS A 189 -6.55 17.97 10.39
C LYS A 189 -6.55 17.64 11.89
N ARG A 190 -6.97 16.43 12.27
CA ARG A 190 -7.02 16.01 13.68
C ARG A 190 -5.69 15.48 14.16
N LEU A 191 -5.06 14.64 13.34
CA LEU A 191 -3.83 13.94 13.73
C LEU A 191 -2.56 14.77 13.52
N SER A 192 -2.54 15.70 12.56
CA SER A 192 -1.38 16.58 12.34
C SER A 192 -1.04 17.41 13.58
N ARG A 193 -2.04 17.85 14.36
CA ARG A 193 -1.82 18.55 15.62
C ARG A 193 -1.12 17.69 16.68
N ILE A 194 -1.39 16.40 16.70
CA ILE A 194 -0.83 15.46 17.69
C ILE A 194 0.57 15.01 17.28
N LEU A 195 0.82 14.88 15.98
CA LEU A 195 2.06 14.31 15.47
C LEU A 195 3.17 15.35 15.30
N HIS A 196 2.83 16.64 15.16
CA HIS A 196 3.79 17.74 15.02
C HIS A 196 4.30 18.32 16.36
N ILE A 197 3.84 17.81 17.51
CA ILE A 197 4.31 18.23 18.84
C ILE A 197 5.65 17.57 19.17
#